data_8fd084ff23d08ccb6087710208ca53b5
#
_entry.id   8fd084ff23d08ccb6087710208ca53b5
#
_cell.length_a   1.000
_cell.length_b   1.000
_cell.length_c   1.000
_cell.angle_alpha   90.00
_cell.angle_beta   90.00
_cell.angle_gamma   90.00
#
_symmetry.space_group_name_H-M   'P 1'
#
loop_
_entity.id
_entity.type
_entity.pdbx_description
1 polymer ?
#
loop_
_entity_poly.entity_id
_entity_poly.type
_entity_poly.pdbx_seq_one_letter_code
_entity_poly.pdbx_strand_id
1 'polypeptide(L)'
;MAEKLRGSRVGHVPVMTPEEAVRWNAVKRYVQPRADRRSIGRYGELLSGRFLRYEGATRRRFLRPLLADASSITDADLEALLFEGWRPRLTAAWLIGIARRTSYRARLGALLLASETVYAGLGYCFALARFSTPEDAEILAAYLDRYLPRTDLRYDQTLAMGALLYVDSRLGTAHAAPYTAPGGLYQRWVDAVVHETDRPAYAPDQELIAMTRLCDFADGWTTPG
;
A
#
# COMPACT_ATOMS: atom_id res chain seq x y z
N MET A 1 -56.21 1.83 36.16
CA MET A 1 -55.02 1.00 36.41
C MET A 1 -54.55 0.48 35.06
N ALA A 2 -53.50 1.09 34.51
CA ALA A 2 -52.92 0.72 33.23
C ALA A 2 -51.47 0.26 33.50
N GLU A 3 -51.27 -1.04 33.37
CA GLU A 3 -49.99 -1.73 33.56
C GLU A 3 -49.12 -1.54 32.31
N LYS A 4 -48.03 -0.77 32.46
CA LYS A 4 -47.02 -0.55 31.42
C LYS A 4 -46.14 -1.81 31.28
N LEU A 5 -46.40 -2.60 30.28
CA LEU A 5 -45.46 -3.65 29.79
C LEU A 5 -44.21 -3.00 29.25
N ARG A 6 -43.14 -3.04 30.02
CA ARG A 6 -41.77 -2.73 29.55
C ARG A 6 -41.25 -3.94 28.77
N GLY A 7 -41.37 -3.89 27.45
CA GLY A 7 -40.69 -4.84 26.58
C GLY A 7 -39.17 -4.54 26.63
N SER A 8 -38.42 -5.39 27.29
CA SER A 8 -36.97 -5.45 27.25
C SER A 8 -36.56 -5.87 25.84
N ARG A 9 -36.04 -4.92 25.04
CA ARG A 9 -35.32 -5.26 23.80
C ARG A 9 -34.01 -5.90 24.20
N VAL A 10 -33.96 -7.21 24.20
CA VAL A 10 -32.70 -7.96 24.21
C VAL A 10 -32.01 -7.61 22.90
N GLY A 11 -30.95 -6.80 22.99
CA GLY A 11 -30.12 -6.47 21.86
C GLY A 11 -29.48 -7.75 21.30
N HIS A 12 -29.90 -8.14 20.13
CA HIS A 12 -29.29 -9.25 19.40
C HIS A 12 -27.86 -8.84 19.06
N VAL A 13 -26.88 -9.33 19.81
CA VAL A 13 -25.47 -9.18 19.45
C VAL A 13 -25.26 -10.12 18.24
N PRO A 14 -24.93 -9.60 17.05
CA PRO A 14 -24.73 -10.46 15.90
C PRO A 14 -23.58 -11.43 16.20
N VAL A 15 -23.85 -12.72 16.09
CA VAL A 15 -22.82 -13.75 16.22
C VAL A 15 -21.98 -13.71 14.96
N MET A 16 -20.68 -13.40 15.11
CA MET A 16 -19.72 -13.40 13.99
C MET A 16 -19.61 -14.80 13.40
N THR A 17 -19.59 -14.87 12.07
CA THR A 17 -19.25 -16.12 11.37
C THR A 17 -17.78 -16.49 11.60
N PRO A 18 -17.39 -17.76 11.40
CA PRO A 18 -15.98 -18.17 11.50
C PRO A 18 -15.06 -17.34 10.59
N GLU A 19 -15.51 -17.03 9.38
CA GLU A 19 -14.75 -16.22 8.41
C GLU A 19 -14.58 -14.76 8.89
N GLU A 20 -15.63 -14.14 9.42
CA GLU A 20 -15.56 -12.81 10.02
C GLU A 20 -14.61 -12.80 11.22
N ALA A 21 -14.60 -13.87 12.01
CA ALA A 21 -13.68 -13.99 13.14
C ALA A 21 -12.22 -14.08 12.68
N VAL A 22 -11.92 -14.81 11.61
CA VAL A 22 -10.58 -14.88 11.01
C VAL A 22 -10.15 -13.48 10.54
N ARG A 23 -10.99 -12.78 9.76
CA ARG A 23 -10.70 -11.41 9.29
C ARG A 23 -10.46 -10.43 10.43
N TRP A 24 -11.32 -10.46 11.44
CA TRP A 24 -11.19 -9.61 12.61
C TRP A 24 -9.89 -9.84 13.38
N ASN A 25 -9.50 -11.11 13.55
CA ASN A 25 -8.26 -11.48 14.22
C ASN A 25 -7.02 -11.05 13.44
N ALA A 26 -7.02 -11.21 12.11
CA ALA A 26 -5.96 -10.74 11.23
C ALA A 26 -5.82 -9.20 11.31
N VAL A 27 -6.92 -8.45 11.23
CA VAL A 27 -6.91 -6.99 11.37
C VAL A 27 -6.34 -6.56 12.73
N LYS A 28 -6.80 -7.16 13.82
CA LYS A 28 -6.28 -6.85 15.17
C LYS A 28 -4.79 -7.12 15.29
N ARG A 29 -4.33 -8.23 14.73
CA ARG A 29 -2.95 -8.66 14.86
C ARG A 29 -1.99 -7.80 14.05
N TYR A 30 -2.31 -7.56 12.77
CA TYR A 30 -1.35 -7.00 11.82
C TYR A 30 -1.54 -5.51 11.54
N VAL A 31 -2.76 -4.99 11.60
CA VAL A 31 -3.07 -3.60 11.18
C VAL A 31 -2.98 -2.64 12.36
N GLN A 32 -3.50 -3.05 13.50
CA GLN A 32 -3.50 -2.25 14.73
C GLN A 32 -2.81 -3.03 15.86
N PRO A 33 -1.50 -3.30 15.77
CA PRO A 33 -0.79 -3.89 16.89
C PRO A 33 -0.95 -2.95 18.09
N ARG A 34 -1.22 -3.54 19.24
CA ARG A 34 -1.43 -2.82 20.51
C ARG A 34 -0.21 -1.95 20.85
N ALA A 35 -0.22 -0.74 20.41
CA ALA A 35 0.69 0.29 20.89
C ALA A 35 -0.18 1.49 21.24
N ASP A 36 0.18 2.15 22.32
CA ASP A 36 -0.35 3.39 22.85
C ASP A 36 -1.58 3.97 22.12
N ARG A 37 -2.66 4.28 22.84
CA ARG A 37 -3.91 4.90 22.33
C ARG A 37 -3.69 6.17 21.48
N ARG A 38 -2.47 6.72 21.48
CA ARG A 38 -2.05 7.88 20.68
C ARG A 38 -1.42 7.50 19.33
N SER A 39 -1.17 6.21 19.07
CA SER A 39 -0.62 5.73 17.80
C SER A 39 -1.72 5.59 16.77
N ILE A 40 -1.49 6.13 15.56
CA ILE A 40 -2.38 5.92 14.40
C ILE A 40 -2.34 4.48 13.87
N GLY A 41 -1.67 3.58 14.59
CA GLY A 41 -1.48 2.18 14.17
C GLY A 41 -0.40 2.03 13.09
N ARG A 42 -0.03 0.78 12.84
CA ARG A 42 1.00 0.43 11.84
C ARG A 42 0.67 1.00 10.46
N TYR A 43 -0.58 0.87 10.01
CA TYR A 43 -1.01 1.36 8.70
C TYR A 43 -0.74 2.85 8.50
N GLY A 44 -0.88 3.66 9.53
CA GLY A 44 -0.64 5.10 9.44
C GLY A 44 0.84 5.45 9.29
N GLU A 45 1.72 4.69 9.92
CA GLU A 45 3.16 4.81 9.72
C GLU A 45 3.55 4.41 8.30
N LEU A 46 3.02 3.29 7.80
CA LEU A 46 3.25 2.81 6.45
C LEU A 46 2.73 3.79 5.39
N LEU A 47 1.53 4.36 5.59
CA LEU A 47 0.94 5.33 4.69
C LEU A 47 1.73 6.65 4.65
N SER A 48 2.15 7.16 5.81
CA SER A 48 2.82 8.46 5.90
C SER A 48 4.31 8.42 5.56
N GLY A 49 4.92 7.25 5.50
CA GLY A 49 6.37 7.09 5.33
C GLY A 49 7.21 7.66 6.49
N ARG A 50 6.59 8.04 7.64
CA ARG A 50 7.31 8.62 8.78
C ARG A 50 8.40 7.71 9.32
N PHE A 51 8.20 6.40 9.23
CA PHE A 51 9.16 5.40 9.66
C PHE A 51 10.53 5.53 8.98
N LEU A 52 10.60 6.13 7.78
CA LEU A 52 11.87 6.39 7.08
C LEU A 52 12.79 7.33 7.87
N ARG A 53 12.23 8.15 8.77
CA ARG A 53 12.96 9.10 9.63
C ARG A 53 13.26 8.55 11.01
N TYR A 54 12.84 7.31 11.31
CA TYR A 54 13.09 6.72 12.62
C TYR A 54 14.53 6.25 12.75
N GLU A 55 15.11 6.52 13.93
CA GLU A 55 16.47 6.14 14.28
C GLU A 55 16.52 5.33 15.57
N GLY A 56 17.64 4.66 15.80
CA GLY A 56 17.95 4.00 17.04
C GLY A 56 16.85 3.08 17.56
N ALA A 57 16.43 3.29 18.79
CA ALA A 57 15.41 2.45 19.47
C ALA A 57 14.03 2.57 18.82
N THR A 58 13.64 3.76 18.33
CA THR A 58 12.35 3.98 17.66
C THR A 58 12.27 3.19 16.36
N ARG A 59 13.35 3.21 15.57
CA ARG A 59 13.45 2.41 14.34
C ARG A 59 13.31 0.92 14.66
N ARG A 60 14.08 0.40 15.61
CA ARG A 60 14.00 -1.01 16.02
C ARG A 60 12.61 -1.42 16.52
N ARG A 61 11.96 -0.57 17.31
CA ARG A 61 10.61 -0.82 17.82
C ARG A 61 9.58 -0.97 16.70
N PHE A 62 9.68 -0.18 15.64
CA PHE A 62 8.79 -0.25 14.48
C PHE A 62 9.12 -1.45 13.59
N LEU A 63 10.41 -1.63 13.26
CA LEU A 63 10.87 -2.62 12.29
C LEU A 63 10.71 -4.05 12.76
N ARG A 64 11.18 -4.35 13.98
CA ARG A 64 11.26 -5.72 14.46
C ARG A 64 9.93 -6.49 14.40
N PRO A 65 8.80 -5.92 14.86
CA PRO A 65 7.49 -6.55 14.70
C PRO A 65 7.04 -6.64 13.24
N LEU A 66 7.33 -5.63 12.43
CA LEU A 66 6.92 -5.61 11.02
C LEU A 66 7.62 -6.73 10.22
N LEU A 67 8.92 -6.91 10.43
CA LEU A 67 9.69 -7.98 9.78
C LEU A 67 9.26 -9.37 10.26
N ALA A 68 9.05 -9.53 11.57
CA ALA A 68 8.58 -10.79 12.14
C ALA A 68 7.22 -11.18 11.54
N ASP A 69 6.31 -10.22 11.43
CA ASP A 69 5.00 -10.45 10.82
C ASP A 69 5.11 -10.75 9.31
N ALA A 70 5.96 -10.04 8.56
CA ALA A 70 6.17 -10.32 7.14
C ALA A 70 6.68 -11.73 6.88
N SER A 71 7.54 -12.25 7.76
CA SER A 71 8.08 -13.61 7.66
C SER A 71 7.10 -14.70 8.08
N SER A 72 6.16 -14.40 9.00
CA SER A 72 5.32 -15.41 9.66
C SER A 72 3.84 -15.36 9.28
N ILE A 73 3.38 -14.28 8.63
CA ILE A 73 1.97 -14.16 8.23
C ILE A 73 1.56 -15.28 7.28
N THR A 74 0.42 -15.89 7.55
CA THR A 74 -0.12 -16.97 6.71
C THR A 74 -0.81 -16.44 5.46
N ASP A 75 -0.94 -17.26 4.43
CA ASP A 75 -1.70 -16.89 3.24
C ASP A 75 -3.18 -16.65 3.56
N ALA A 76 -3.75 -17.41 4.50
CA ALA A 76 -5.12 -17.19 4.97
C ALA A 76 -5.29 -15.80 5.62
N ASP A 77 -4.35 -15.36 6.44
CA ASP A 77 -4.38 -14.02 7.05
C ASP A 77 -4.17 -12.93 5.98
N LEU A 78 -3.28 -13.14 5.00
CA LEU A 78 -3.08 -12.19 3.89
C LEU A 78 -4.35 -12.03 3.05
N GLU A 79 -5.01 -13.11 2.66
CA GLU A 79 -6.27 -13.04 1.92
C GLU A 79 -7.37 -12.37 2.76
N ALA A 80 -7.45 -12.67 4.06
CA ALA A 80 -8.37 -12.00 4.96
C ALA A 80 -8.14 -10.48 5.00
N LEU A 81 -6.88 -10.03 5.05
CA LEU A 81 -6.55 -8.60 5.03
C LEU A 81 -6.81 -7.95 3.66
N LEU A 82 -6.53 -8.65 2.55
CA LEU A 82 -6.77 -8.14 1.19
C LEU A 82 -8.25 -8.06 0.84
N PHE A 83 -9.11 -8.81 1.53
CA PHE A 83 -10.56 -8.75 1.37
C PHE A 83 -11.16 -7.49 2.02
N GLU A 84 -10.56 -6.99 3.10
CA GLU A 84 -11.06 -5.88 3.91
C GLU A 84 -10.85 -4.49 3.23
N GLY A 85 -11.13 -3.41 3.97
CA GLY A 85 -10.94 -2.03 3.49
C GLY A 85 -9.47 -1.64 3.30
N TRP A 86 -9.23 -0.38 2.96
CA TRP A 86 -7.90 0.10 2.55
C TRP A 86 -6.77 -0.07 3.59
N ARG A 87 -7.05 0.06 4.90
CA ARG A 87 -6.02 -0.09 5.95
C ARG A 87 -5.43 -1.50 6.03
N PRO A 88 -6.26 -2.56 6.09
CA PRO A 88 -5.77 -3.93 6.00
C PRO A 88 -5.09 -4.24 4.66
N ARG A 89 -5.65 -3.79 3.53
CA ARG A 89 -5.06 -4.00 2.19
C ARG A 89 -3.67 -3.35 2.10
N LEU A 90 -3.51 -2.11 2.56
CA LEU A 90 -2.20 -1.44 2.62
C LEU A 90 -1.20 -2.26 3.45
N THR A 91 -1.60 -2.69 4.64
CA THR A 91 -0.71 -3.45 5.54
C THR A 91 -0.32 -4.79 4.92
N ALA A 92 -1.28 -5.54 4.35
CA ALA A 92 -1.02 -6.81 3.66
C ALA A 92 -0.02 -6.63 2.52
N ALA A 93 -0.22 -5.62 1.66
CA ALA A 93 0.65 -5.34 0.53
C ALA A 93 2.08 -5.01 0.98
N TRP A 94 2.24 -4.27 2.08
CA TRP A 94 3.56 -4.04 2.68
C TRP A 94 4.23 -5.33 3.15
N LEU A 95 3.50 -6.20 3.87
CA LEU A 95 4.03 -7.49 4.34
C LEU A 95 4.42 -8.40 3.17
N ILE A 96 3.59 -8.43 2.12
CA ILE A 96 3.85 -9.15 0.86
C ILE A 96 5.12 -8.61 0.18
N GLY A 97 5.25 -7.29 0.03
CA GLY A 97 6.41 -6.65 -0.60
C GLY A 97 7.70 -6.85 0.18
N ILE A 98 7.68 -6.74 1.52
CA ILE A 98 8.83 -7.00 2.38
C ILE A 98 9.31 -8.45 2.20
N ALA A 99 8.40 -9.42 2.28
CA ALA A 99 8.71 -10.84 2.14
C ALA A 99 8.89 -11.29 0.67
N ARG A 100 8.70 -10.40 -0.30
CA ARG A 100 8.76 -10.68 -1.75
C ARG A 100 7.92 -11.89 -2.17
N ARG A 101 6.68 -11.98 -1.66
CA ARG A 101 5.76 -13.06 -2.02
C ARG A 101 5.15 -12.82 -3.41
N THR A 102 5.91 -13.16 -4.45
CA THR A 102 5.53 -12.93 -5.87
C THR A 102 4.27 -13.68 -6.30
N SER A 103 3.87 -14.73 -5.59
CA SER A 103 2.59 -15.43 -5.80
C SER A 103 1.36 -14.52 -5.68
N TYR A 104 1.49 -13.38 -4.98
CA TYR A 104 0.44 -12.38 -4.84
C TYR A 104 0.40 -11.33 -5.97
N ARG A 105 1.33 -11.37 -6.93
CA ARG A 105 1.43 -10.39 -8.04
C ARG A 105 0.09 -10.15 -8.73
N ALA A 106 -0.52 -11.20 -9.22
CA ALA A 106 -1.79 -11.10 -9.96
C ALA A 106 -2.90 -10.49 -9.09
N ARG A 107 -2.97 -10.88 -7.81
CA ARG A 107 -3.95 -10.33 -6.86
C ARG A 107 -3.73 -8.85 -6.60
N LEU A 108 -2.49 -8.42 -6.33
CA LEU A 108 -2.15 -7.02 -6.10
C LEU A 108 -2.36 -6.17 -7.36
N GLY A 109 -1.99 -6.68 -8.53
CA GLY A 109 -2.23 -6.04 -9.82
C GLY A 109 -3.73 -5.81 -10.08
N ALA A 110 -4.55 -6.82 -9.85
CA ALA A 110 -6.02 -6.70 -9.98
C ALA A 110 -6.59 -5.63 -9.04
N LEU A 111 -6.16 -5.60 -7.78
CA LEU A 111 -6.59 -4.60 -6.80
C LEU A 111 -6.12 -3.18 -7.16
N LEU A 112 -4.90 -3.02 -7.67
CA LEU A 112 -4.38 -1.74 -8.15
C LEU A 112 -5.20 -1.24 -9.35
N LEU A 113 -5.42 -2.09 -10.34
CA LEU A 113 -6.18 -1.74 -11.55
C LEU A 113 -7.66 -1.45 -11.26
N ALA A 114 -8.26 -2.10 -10.27
CA ALA A 114 -9.63 -1.81 -9.85
C ALA A 114 -9.75 -0.45 -9.15
N SER A 115 -8.70 -0.01 -8.42
CA SER A 115 -8.68 1.24 -7.63
C SER A 115 -9.93 1.47 -6.77
N GLU A 116 -10.49 0.38 -6.21
CA GLU A 116 -11.70 0.44 -5.39
C GLU A 116 -11.53 1.21 -4.07
N THR A 117 -10.29 1.28 -3.59
CA THR A 117 -9.98 1.90 -2.30
C THR A 117 -8.79 2.84 -2.42
N VAL A 118 -9.00 4.10 -2.08
CA VAL A 118 -7.93 5.11 -1.98
C VAL A 118 -6.94 4.70 -0.87
N TYR A 119 -5.69 5.08 -0.98
CA TYR A 119 -4.57 4.85 -0.05
C TYR A 119 -3.98 3.43 0.00
N ALA A 120 -4.65 2.40 -0.49
CA ALA A 120 -4.07 1.05 -0.54
C ALA A 120 -3.03 0.89 -1.65
N GLY A 121 -3.13 1.69 -2.70
CA GLY A 121 -2.26 1.63 -3.88
C GLY A 121 -0.79 1.87 -3.58
N LEU A 122 -0.45 2.68 -2.56
CA LEU A 122 0.93 2.79 -2.09
C LEU A 122 1.53 1.40 -1.78
N GLY A 123 0.80 0.56 -1.07
CA GLY A 123 1.27 -0.79 -0.74
C GLY A 123 1.39 -1.67 -1.96
N TYR A 124 0.45 -1.59 -2.91
CA TYR A 124 0.49 -2.37 -4.15
C TYR A 124 1.68 -1.96 -5.04
N CYS A 125 1.87 -0.66 -5.26
CA CYS A 125 3.00 -0.12 -6.00
C CYS A 125 4.34 -0.49 -5.36
N PHE A 126 4.44 -0.38 -4.03
CA PHE A 126 5.62 -0.81 -3.28
C PHE A 126 5.90 -2.30 -3.48
N ALA A 127 4.90 -3.18 -3.35
CA ALA A 127 5.10 -4.62 -3.49
C ALA A 127 5.55 -5.00 -4.92
N LEU A 128 4.92 -4.41 -5.96
CA LEU A 128 5.30 -4.62 -7.35
C LEU A 128 6.73 -4.11 -7.62
N ALA A 129 7.10 -2.94 -7.09
CA ALA A 129 8.46 -2.43 -7.15
C ALA A 129 9.47 -3.37 -6.47
N ARG A 130 9.09 -3.98 -5.34
CA ARG A 130 9.93 -4.97 -4.63
C ARG A 130 10.11 -6.28 -5.39
N PHE A 131 9.13 -6.69 -6.19
CA PHE A 131 9.25 -7.88 -7.04
C PHE A 131 10.19 -7.63 -8.23
N SER A 132 10.08 -6.48 -8.89
CA SER A 132 10.96 -6.00 -9.96
C SER A 132 11.17 -7.01 -11.08
N THR A 133 10.08 -7.46 -11.71
CA THR A 133 10.12 -8.30 -12.92
C THR A 133 9.41 -7.59 -14.08
N PRO A 134 9.56 -8.07 -15.33
CA PRO A 134 8.85 -7.49 -16.48
C PRO A 134 7.33 -7.47 -16.30
N GLU A 135 6.75 -8.52 -15.72
CA GLU A 135 5.32 -8.60 -15.48
C GLU A 135 4.84 -7.52 -14.48
N ASP A 136 5.69 -7.13 -13.53
CA ASP A 136 5.37 -6.04 -12.59
C ASP A 136 5.36 -4.69 -13.31
N ALA A 137 6.30 -4.47 -14.25
CA ALA A 137 6.32 -3.29 -15.10
C ALA A 137 5.06 -3.20 -15.98
N GLU A 138 4.62 -4.32 -16.57
CA GLU A 138 3.40 -4.38 -17.37
C GLU A 138 2.14 -4.01 -16.56
N ILE A 139 2.02 -4.49 -15.33
CA ILE A 139 0.90 -4.15 -14.43
C ILE A 139 0.90 -2.64 -14.12
N LEU A 140 2.07 -2.08 -13.79
CA LEU A 140 2.21 -0.66 -13.48
C LEU A 140 1.93 0.22 -14.71
N ALA A 141 2.41 -0.18 -15.89
CA ALA A 141 2.14 0.50 -17.15
C ALA A 141 0.63 0.47 -17.48
N ALA A 142 -0.03 -0.68 -17.37
CA ALA A 142 -1.46 -0.81 -17.58
C ALA A 142 -2.29 0.08 -16.62
N TYR A 143 -1.82 0.25 -15.37
CA TYR A 143 -2.43 1.20 -14.43
C TYR A 143 -2.27 2.65 -14.92
N LEU A 144 -1.08 3.04 -15.34
CA LEU A 144 -0.81 4.40 -15.84
C LEU A 144 -1.59 4.70 -17.13
N ASP A 145 -1.68 3.76 -18.07
CA ASP A 145 -2.50 3.89 -19.28
C ASP A 145 -3.95 4.15 -18.96
N ARG A 146 -4.48 3.49 -17.94
CA ARG A 146 -5.88 3.64 -17.53
C ARG A 146 -6.17 4.94 -16.79
N TYR A 147 -5.27 5.37 -15.91
CA TYR A 147 -5.59 6.42 -14.94
C TYR A 147 -4.90 7.77 -15.19
N LEU A 148 -3.84 7.86 -15.99
CA LEU A 148 -3.26 9.15 -16.37
C LEU A 148 -4.18 9.99 -17.28
N PRO A 149 -4.99 9.41 -18.19
CA PRO A 149 -5.96 10.19 -18.94
C PRO A 149 -7.11 10.77 -18.07
N ARG A 150 -7.29 10.24 -16.85
CA ARG A 150 -8.36 10.62 -15.93
C ARG A 150 -7.91 11.74 -14.99
N THR A 151 -7.91 12.97 -15.49
CA THR A 151 -7.54 14.17 -14.71
C THR A 151 -8.58 14.54 -13.65
N ASP A 152 -9.76 13.95 -13.70
CA ASP A 152 -10.80 14.01 -12.67
C ASP A 152 -10.50 13.10 -11.45
N LEU A 153 -9.55 12.18 -11.56
CA LEU A 153 -9.18 11.24 -10.51
C LEU A 153 -7.76 11.51 -9.99
N ARG A 154 -7.65 11.56 -8.66
CA ARG A 154 -6.37 11.63 -7.96
C ARG A 154 -6.23 10.38 -7.10
N TYR A 155 -5.69 9.33 -7.71
CA TYR A 155 -5.46 8.05 -7.06
C TYR A 155 -3.96 7.82 -6.82
N ASP A 156 -3.42 6.74 -7.30
CA ASP A 156 -2.05 6.30 -7.04
C ASP A 156 -1.11 6.52 -8.25
N GLN A 157 -1.43 7.47 -9.16
CA GLN A 157 -0.68 7.69 -10.41
C GLN A 157 0.79 8.02 -10.17
N THR A 158 1.11 8.85 -9.19
CA THR A 158 2.48 9.23 -8.83
C THR A 158 3.24 8.04 -8.26
N LEU A 159 2.57 7.27 -7.40
CA LEU A 159 3.15 6.06 -6.79
C LEU A 159 3.43 4.98 -7.83
N ALA A 160 2.50 4.79 -8.78
CA ALA A 160 2.69 3.84 -9.90
C ALA A 160 3.82 4.30 -10.84
N MET A 161 3.93 5.62 -11.10
CA MET A 161 5.05 6.17 -11.86
C MET A 161 6.38 5.92 -11.16
N GLY A 162 6.49 6.23 -9.88
CA GLY A 162 7.70 5.99 -9.09
C GLY A 162 8.08 4.51 -9.06
N ALA A 163 7.09 3.61 -8.92
CA ALA A 163 7.30 2.17 -8.95
C ALA A 163 7.79 1.68 -10.32
N LEU A 164 7.18 2.16 -11.42
CA LEU A 164 7.59 1.79 -12.77
C LEU A 164 9.01 2.26 -13.08
N LEU A 165 9.35 3.50 -12.74
CA LEU A 165 10.72 4.04 -12.88
C LEU A 165 11.73 3.23 -12.07
N TYR A 166 11.36 2.82 -10.86
CA TYR A 166 12.21 1.97 -10.03
C TYR A 166 12.42 0.59 -10.69
N VAL A 167 11.36 -0.06 -11.17
CA VAL A 167 11.45 -1.35 -11.87
C VAL A 167 12.32 -1.22 -13.13
N ASP A 168 12.11 -0.19 -13.94
CA ASP A 168 12.95 0.09 -15.11
C ASP A 168 14.43 0.23 -14.75
N SER A 169 14.74 0.95 -13.67
CA SER A 169 16.12 1.12 -13.20
C SER A 169 16.77 -0.21 -12.77
N ARG A 170 15.97 -1.14 -12.26
CA ARG A 170 16.45 -2.47 -11.81
C ARG A 170 16.63 -3.45 -12.95
N LEU A 171 15.79 -3.35 -13.99
CA LEU A 171 15.79 -4.25 -15.14
C LEU A 171 16.62 -3.72 -16.32
N GLY A 172 16.99 -2.44 -16.32
CA GLY A 172 17.62 -1.78 -17.48
C GLY A 172 16.62 -1.61 -18.63
N THR A 173 15.33 -1.42 -18.33
CA THR A 173 14.25 -1.22 -19.30
C THR A 173 13.77 0.24 -19.31
N ALA A 174 12.81 0.57 -20.16
CA ALA A 174 12.31 1.94 -20.34
C ALA A 174 10.79 1.99 -20.53
N HIS A 175 10.04 1.20 -19.77
CA HIS A 175 8.56 1.19 -19.85
C HIS A 175 7.96 2.53 -19.45
N ALA A 176 8.61 3.30 -18.56
CA ALA A 176 8.18 4.63 -18.15
C ALA A 176 8.41 5.71 -19.23
N ALA A 177 9.29 5.49 -20.20
CA ALA A 177 9.68 6.50 -21.18
C ALA A 177 8.51 7.15 -21.95
N PRO A 178 7.49 6.40 -22.43
CA PRO A 178 6.35 7.02 -23.12
C PRO A 178 5.56 8.00 -22.27
N TYR A 179 5.50 7.79 -20.94
CA TYR A 179 4.76 8.65 -20.02
C TYR A 179 5.54 9.91 -19.65
N THR A 180 6.88 9.81 -19.54
CA THR A 180 7.77 10.88 -19.09
C THR A 180 8.36 11.70 -20.22
N ALA A 181 8.11 11.34 -21.49
CA ALA A 181 8.51 12.13 -22.65
C ALA A 181 7.92 13.56 -22.58
N PRO A 182 8.57 14.57 -23.17
CA PRO A 182 8.03 15.92 -23.23
C PRO A 182 6.59 15.94 -23.75
N GLY A 183 5.65 16.50 -22.98
CA GLY A 183 4.21 16.47 -23.27
C GLY A 183 3.57 15.08 -23.14
N GLY A 184 4.24 14.13 -22.51
CA GLY A 184 3.73 12.79 -22.22
C GLY A 184 2.52 12.79 -21.25
N LEU A 185 1.90 11.61 -21.10
CA LEU A 185 0.67 11.49 -20.29
C LEU A 185 0.89 11.92 -18.85
N TYR A 186 2.04 11.60 -18.26
CA TYR A 186 2.31 11.95 -16.86
C TYR A 186 2.42 13.46 -16.67
N GLN A 187 3.17 14.15 -17.55
CA GLN A 187 3.28 15.61 -17.49
C GLN A 187 1.90 16.28 -17.64
N ARG A 188 1.10 15.84 -18.61
CA ARG A 188 -0.26 16.38 -18.82
C ARG A 188 -1.16 16.18 -17.60
N TRP A 189 -1.07 15.02 -16.96
CA TRP A 189 -1.83 14.75 -15.75
C TRP A 189 -1.38 15.67 -14.61
N VAL A 190 -0.07 15.79 -14.37
CA VAL A 190 0.48 16.69 -13.34
C VAL A 190 0.03 18.13 -13.58
N ASP A 191 0.13 18.63 -14.83
CA ASP A 191 -0.28 19.99 -15.19
C ASP A 191 -1.77 20.25 -14.95
N ALA A 192 -2.60 19.24 -15.13
CA ALA A 192 -4.04 19.34 -14.92
C ALA A 192 -4.49 19.27 -13.46
N VAL A 193 -3.77 18.50 -12.62
CA VAL A 193 -4.25 18.19 -11.27
C VAL A 193 -3.43 18.79 -10.13
N VAL A 194 -2.19 19.23 -10.42
CA VAL A 194 -1.27 19.77 -9.42
C VAL A 194 -1.11 21.27 -9.62
N HIS A 195 -1.20 22.02 -8.51
CA HIS A 195 -0.95 23.46 -8.56
C HIS A 195 0.48 23.73 -9.03
N GLU A 196 0.69 24.78 -9.82
CA GLU A 196 1.97 25.07 -10.48
C GLU A 196 3.15 25.10 -9.50
N THR A 197 2.98 25.69 -8.33
CA THR A 197 4.02 25.79 -7.29
C THR A 197 4.45 24.44 -6.73
N ASP A 198 3.59 23.43 -6.82
CA ASP A 198 3.82 22.11 -6.22
C ASP A 198 4.35 21.10 -7.26
N ARG A 199 4.25 21.41 -8.57
CA ARG A 199 4.68 20.52 -9.68
C ARG A 199 6.11 19.99 -9.55
N PRO A 200 7.11 20.78 -9.07
CA PRO A 200 8.46 20.23 -8.91
C PRO A 200 8.54 19.01 -7.99
N ALA A 201 7.66 18.91 -7.00
CA ALA A 201 7.59 17.76 -6.10
C ALA A 201 7.03 16.52 -6.76
N TYR A 202 6.36 16.65 -7.92
CA TYR A 202 5.77 15.57 -8.72
C TYR A 202 6.60 15.26 -9.98
N ALA A 203 7.83 15.75 -10.06
CA ALA A 203 8.71 15.40 -11.15
C ALA A 203 9.05 13.89 -11.11
N PRO A 204 9.20 13.22 -12.27
CA PRO A 204 9.46 11.78 -12.32
C PRO A 204 10.65 11.32 -11.49
N ASP A 205 11.72 12.11 -11.41
CA ASP A 205 12.89 11.83 -10.58
C ASP A 205 12.57 11.85 -9.09
N GLN A 206 11.67 12.73 -8.63
CA GLN A 206 11.23 12.77 -7.24
C GLN A 206 10.40 11.52 -6.88
N GLU A 207 9.55 11.05 -7.79
CA GLU A 207 8.79 9.82 -7.61
C GLU A 207 9.72 8.59 -7.57
N LEU A 208 10.73 8.54 -8.43
CA LEU A 208 11.76 7.50 -8.39
C LEU A 208 12.52 7.52 -7.04
N ILE A 209 12.95 8.70 -6.58
CA ILE A 209 13.65 8.85 -5.30
C ILE A 209 12.78 8.38 -4.14
N ALA A 210 11.49 8.76 -4.14
CA ALA A 210 10.56 8.35 -3.10
C ALA A 210 10.40 6.81 -3.05
N MET A 211 10.18 6.15 -4.20
CA MET A 211 10.05 4.70 -4.27
C MET A 211 11.37 3.98 -3.92
N THR A 212 12.50 4.51 -4.40
CA THR A 212 13.84 3.97 -4.06
C THR A 212 14.05 3.95 -2.55
N ARG A 213 13.74 5.05 -1.84
CA ARG A 213 13.86 5.12 -0.38
C ARG A 213 13.02 4.07 0.34
N LEU A 214 11.81 3.78 -0.15
CA LEU A 214 10.96 2.73 0.40
C LEU A 214 11.58 1.35 0.18
N CYS A 215 12.07 1.08 -1.01
CA CYS A 215 12.68 -0.20 -1.35
C CYS A 215 14.01 -0.42 -0.63
N ASP A 216 14.89 0.57 -0.59
CA ASP A 216 16.18 0.50 0.12
C ASP A 216 15.99 0.30 1.62
N PHE A 217 14.99 0.97 2.19
CA PHE A 217 14.64 0.77 3.59
C PHE A 217 14.25 -0.69 3.85
N ALA A 218 13.43 -1.27 2.97
CA ALA A 218 13.04 -2.67 3.07
C ALA A 218 14.23 -3.64 2.85
N ASP A 219 15.18 -3.31 1.98
CA ASP A 219 16.41 -4.10 1.79
C ASP A 219 17.35 -4.02 2.99
N GLY A 220 17.51 -2.85 3.59
CA GLY A 220 18.22 -2.68 4.84
C GLY A 220 17.58 -3.39 6.04
N TRP A 221 16.32 -3.79 5.92
CA TRP A 221 15.64 -4.60 6.93
C TRP A 221 15.93 -6.08 6.80
N THR A 222 16.23 -6.55 5.60
CA THR A 222 16.49 -7.97 5.31
C THR A 222 17.95 -8.34 5.44
N THR A 223 18.86 -7.38 5.62
CA THR A 223 20.27 -7.62 5.88
C THR A 223 20.47 -7.75 7.40
N PRO A 224 20.83 -8.95 7.92
CA PRO A 224 21.31 -9.05 9.29
C PRO A 224 22.58 -8.22 9.42
N GLY A 225 22.55 -7.20 10.27
CA GLY A 225 23.76 -6.53 10.73
C GLY A 225 24.48 -7.36 11.79
#